data_739db3164e679d34f0ba763777a80d6a
#
_entry.id   739db3164e679d34f0ba763777a80d6a
#
_cell.length_a   1.000
_cell.length_b   1.000
_cell.length_c   1.000
_cell.angle_alpha   90.00
_cell.angle_beta   90.00
_cell.angle_gamma   90.00
#
_symmetry.space_group_name_H-M   'P 1'
#
loop_
_entity.id
_entity.type
_entity.pdbx_description
1 polymer ?
#
loop_
_entity_poly.entity_id
_entity_poly.type
_entity_poly.pdbx_seq_one_letter_code
_entity_poly.pdbx_strand_id
1 'polypeptide(L)'
;MSENLPGRTEWESQQYRTDGGMHARLAQGLREAADYIAAHPDLPVPRDVQIVYHVPAGTDEAGQDELHRIAAMLGAPVTGEAVGYTGRDFGPVRYSADYITRRYHADYTAHMATFYAEQRLAAIHAAVDETVADMEPRGAAA
;
A
#
# COMPACT_ATOMS: atom_id res chain seq x y z
N MET A 1 -28.82 4.52 8.90
CA MET A 1 -28.05 4.88 10.11
C MET A 1 -26.62 4.47 9.89
N SER A 2 -25.72 5.42 9.76
CA SER A 2 -24.29 5.13 9.69
C SER A 2 -23.81 4.88 11.11
N GLU A 3 -23.53 3.63 11.47
CA GLU A 3 -22.84 3.33 12.71
C GLU A 3 -21.43 3.90 12.63
N ASN A 4 -21.23 5.00 13.32
CA ASN A 4 -19.93 5.58 13.56
C ASN A 4 -19.21 4.65 14.54
N LEU A 5 -18.43 3.71 14.03
CA LEU A 5 -17.58 2.87 14.86
C LEU A 5 -16.52 3.75 15.53
N PRO A 6 -16.45 3.76 16.87
CA PRO A 6 -15.49 4.59 17.57
C PRO A 6 -14.05 4.18 17.21
N GLY A 7 -13.25 5.14 16.74
CA GLY A 7 -11.84 4.96 16.44
C GLY A 7 -11.44 5.01 14.97
N ARG A 8 -12.37 5.20 14.04
CA ARG A 8 -12.06 5.45 12.64
C ARG A 8 -11.90 6.93 12.37
N THR A 9 -10.84 7.29 11.69
CA THR A 9 -10.67 8.64 11.18
C THR A 9 -11.68 8.93 10.07
N GLU A 10 -12.00 10.19 9.85
CA GLU A 10 -13.01 10.62 8.87
C GLU A 10 -12.67 10.15 7.43
N TRP A 11 -11.37 10.10 7.08
CA TRP A 11 -10.92 9.60 5.80
C TRP A 11 -11.09 8.08 5.65
N GLU A 12 -10.92 7.28 6.72
CA GLU A 12 -11.18 5.84 6.71
C GLU A 12 -12.67 5.55 6.51
N SER A 13 -13.54 6.36 7.10
CA SER A 13 -14.98 6.26 6.90
C SER A 13 -15.40 6.63 5.48
N GLN A 14 -14.67 7.52 4.83
CA GLN A 14 -14.89 7.91 3.43
C GLN A 14 -14.42 6.85 2.44
N GLN A 15 -13.39 6.09 2.79
CA GLN A 15 -12.79 5.06 1.93
C GLN A 15 -13.75 3.88 1.66
N TYR A 16 -14.72 3.65 2.54
CA TYR A 16 -15.72 2.58 2.41
C TYR A 16 -17.06 3.04 1.83
N ARG A 17 -17.22 4.31 1.50
CA ARG A 17 -18.40 4.78 0.80
C ARG A 17 -18.26 4.57 -0.70
N THR A 18 -18.78 3.45 -1.18
CA THR A 18 -18.91 3.14 -2.60
C THR A 18 -20.14 3.83 -3.21
N ASP A 19 -20.36 5.09 -2.89
CA ASP A 19 -21.40 5.87 -3.54
C ASP A 19 -20.86 6.52 -4.84
N GLY A 20 -21.76 6.84 -5.77
CA GLY A 20 -21.38 7.50 -7.02
C GLY A 20 -20.64 8.83 -6.82
N GLY A 21 -20.75 9.44 -5.63
CA GLY A 21 -20.03 10.65 -5.25
C GLY A 21 -18.52 10.44 -5.13
N MET A 22 -18.05 9.29 -4.69
CA MET A 22 -16.61 8.97 -4.65
C MET A 22 -16.00 8.88 -6.04
N HIS A 23 -16.68 8.21 -6.98
CA HIS A 23 -16.27 8.15 -8.38
C HIS A 23 -16.13 9.54 -9.00
N ALA A 24 -17.15 10.37 -8.86
CA ALA A 24 -17.13 11.72 -9.40
C ALA A 24 -16.01 12.57 -8.79
N ARG A 25 -15.83 12.51 -7.48
CA ARG A 25 -14.77 13.27 -6.78
C ARG A 25 -13.36 12.82 -7.17
N LEU A 26 -13.14 11.50 -7.27
CA LEU A 26 -11.85 10.98 -7.71
C LEU A 26 -11.54 11.40 -9.15
N ALA A 27 -12.50 11.22 -10.06
CA ALA A 27 -12.34 11.61 -11.45
C ALA A 27 -12.07 13.11 -11.59
N GLN A 28 -12.77 13.94 -10.82
CA GLN A 28 -12.57 15.40 -10.82
C GLN A 28 -11.18 15.75 -10.29
N GLY A 29 -10.76 15.16 -9.17
CA GLY A 29 -9.43 15.39 -8.61
C GLY A 29 -8.30 15.00 -9.56
N LEU A 30 -8.45 13.89 -10.28
CA LEU A 30 -7.49 13.47 -11.31
C LEU A 30 -7.42 14.45 -12.47
N ARG A 31 -8.56 15.00 -12.92
CA ARG A 31 -8.58 16.04 -13.97
C ARG A 31 -7.91 17.31 -13.50
N GLU A 32 -8.17 17.77 -12.29
CA GLU A 32 -7.53 18.95 -11.71
C GLU A 32 -6.01 18.77 -11.58
N ALA A 33 -5.56 17.59 -11.13
CA ALA A 33 -4.14 17.28 -11.06
C ALA A 33 -3.50 17.26 -12.46
N ALA A 34 -4.16 16.67 -13.45
CA ALA A 34 -3.68 16.66 -14.83
C ALA A 34 -3.56 18.07 -15.41
N ASP A 35 -4.56 18.92 -15.20
CA ASP A 35 -4.56 20.31 -15.65
C ASP A 35 -3.46 21.11 -14.97
N TYR A 36 -3.25 20.91 -13.68
CA TYR A 36 -2.17 21.57 -12.95
C TYR A 36 -0.78 21.17 -13.48
N ILE A 37 -0.54 19.89 -13.70
CA ILE A 37 0.72 19.37 -14.26
C ILE A 37 0.95 19.95 -15.66
N ALA A 38 -0.07 19.98 -16.50
CA ALA A 38 0.03 20.53 -17.85
C ALA A 38 0.34 22.03 -17.86
N ALA A 39 -0.18 22.79 -16.88
CA ALA A 39 0.06 24.22 -16.75
C ALA A 39 1.45 24.56 -16.15
N HIS A 40 2.13 23.60 -15.56
CA HIS A 40 3.42 23.79 -14.90
C HIS A 40 4.48 22.83 -15.47
N PRO A 41 4.99 23.10 -16.70
CA PRO A 41 5.91 22.18 -17.37
C PRO A 41 7.25 21.99 -16.64
N ASP A 42 7.61 22.89 -15.74
CA ASP A 42 8.84 22.79 -14.92
C ASP A 42 8.63 21.96 -13.64
N LEU A 43 7.40 21.55 -13.35
CA LEU A 43 7.11 20.70 -12.21
C LEU A 43 7.69 19.30 -12.45
N PRO A 44 8.56 18.78 -11.54
CA PRO A 44 9.01 17.40 -11.63
C PRO A 44 7.85 16.43 -11.52
N VAL A 45 7.76 15.47 -12.43
CA VAL A 45 6.72 14.46 -12.43
C VAL A 45 7.33 13.06 -12.36
N PRO A 46 6.67 12.09 -11.74
CA PRO A 46 7.12 10.71 -11.75
C PRO A 46 7.03 10.13 -13.18
N ARG A 47 7.80 9.08 -13.43
CA ARG A 47 7.78 8.38 -14.72
C ARG A 47 6.43 7.72 -15.01
N ASP A 48 5.80 7.22 -13.97
CA ASP A 48 4.52 6.53 -14.01
C ASP A 48 3.70 6.84 -12.76
N VAL A 49 2.40 6.69 -12.88
CA VAL A 49 1.44 6.86 -11.77
C VAL A 49 0.57 5.61 -11.69
N GLN A 50 0.41 5.07 -10.50
CA GLN A 50 -0.45 3.93 -10.25
C GLN A 50 -1.61 4.30 -9.33
N ILE A 51 -2.82 3.93 -9.76
CA ILE A 51 -4.02 3.95 -8.95
C ILE A 51 -4.29 2.51 -8.57
N VAL A 52 -4.11 2.17 -7.30
CA VAL A 52 -4.22 0.79 -6.82
C VAL A 52 -5.44 0.63 -5.94
N TYR A 53 -6.27 -0.34 -6.25
CA TYR A 53 -7.40 -0.76 -5.44
C TYR A 53 -7.11 -2.12 -4.82
N HIS A 54 -7.01 -2.18 -3.51
CA HIS A 54 -6.88 -3.43 -2.76
C HIS A 54 -8.27 -3.97 -2.46
N VAL A 55 -8.60 -5.11 -3.02
CA VAL A 55 -9.91 -5.72 -2.86
C VAL A 55 -10.12 -6.17 -1.42
N PRO A 56 -11.04 -5.57 -0.67
CA PRO A 56 -11.40 -6.04 0.67
C PRO A 56 -12.35 -7.23 0.55
N ALA A 57 -12.03 -8.33 1.21
CA ALA A 57 -12.92 -9.50 1.22
C ALA A 57 -12.85 -10.28 2.54
N GLY A 58 -13.98 -10.85 2.92
CA GLY A 58 -14.07 -11.72 4.07
C GLY A 58 -13.51 -13.13 3.83
N THR A 59 -13.51 -13.60 2.58
CA THR A 59 -13.01 -14.90 2.13
C THR A 59 -12.19 -14.77 0.86
N ASP A 60 -11.30 -15.73 0.60
CA ASP A 60 -10.52 -15.76 -0.64
C ASP A 60 -11.42 -15.92 -1.87
N GLU A 61 -12.48 -16.71 -1.78
CA GLU A 61 -13.44 -16.87 -2.86
C GLU A 61 -14.11 -15.55 -3.23
N ALA A 62 -14.61 -14.81 -2.24
CA ALA A 62 -15.23 -13.50 -2.47
C ALA A 62 -14.22 -12.48 -3.02
N GLY A 63 -12.98 -12.51 -2.56
CA GLY A 63 -11.92 -11.62 -3.05
C GLY A 63 -11.55 -11.90 -4.50
N GLN A 64 -11.42 -13.15 -4.85
CA GLN A 64 -11.13 -13.57 -6.23
C GLN A 64 -12.29 -13.28 -7.18
N ASP A 65 -13.53 -13.52 -6.75
CA ASP A 65 -14.72 -13.20 -7.55
C ASP A 65 -14.80 -11.69 -7.84
N GLU A 66 -14.54 -10.87 -6.85
CA GLU A 66 -14.51 -9.42 -7.02
C GLU A 66 -13.37 -8.97 -7.95
N LEU A 67 -12.19 -9.57 -7.82
CA LEU A 67 -11.06 -9.28 -8.72
C LEU A 67 -11.39 -9.64 -10.18
N HIS A 68 -12.05 -10.78 -10.40
CA HIS A 68 -12.50 -11.17 -11.74
C HIS A 68 -13.57 -10.23 -12.30
N ARG A 69 -14.47 -9.75 -11.45
CA ARG A 69 -15.47 -8.75 -11.83
C ARG A 69 -14.80 -7.44 -12.28
N ILE A 70 -13.81 -6.97 -11.54
CA ILE A 70 -13.04 -5.77 -11.89
C ILE A 70 -12.26 -5.99 -13.19
N ALA A 71 -11.62 -7.15 -13.33
CA ALA A 71 -10.89 -7.51 -14.54
C ALA A 71 -11.78 -7.47 -15.80
N ALA A 72 -13.00 -7.98 -15.68
CA ALA A 72 -13.98 -7.93 -16.77
C ALA A 72 -14.33 -6.49 -17.16
N MET A 73 -14.50 -5.60 -16.18
CA MET A 73 -14.75 -4.18 -16.45
C MET A 73 -13.55 -3.47 -17.09
N LEU A 74 -12.34 -3.88 -16.74
CA LEU A 74 -11.09 -3.34 -17.30
C LEU A 74 -10.75 -3.94 -18.67
N GLY A 75 -11.39 -5.04 -19.05
CA GLY A 75 -11.04 -5.79 -20.26
C GLY A 75 -9.64 -6.42 -20.17
N ALA A 76 -9.24 -6.84 -18.99
CA ALA A 76 -7.91 -7.37 -18.69
C ALA A 76 -7.99 -8.74 -18.01
N PRO A 77 -6.95 -9.59 -18.13
CA PRO A 77 -6.91 -10.86 -17.42
C PRO A 77 -6.58 -10.68 -15.95
N VAL A 78 -6.93 -11.66 -15.13
CA VAL A 78 -6.41 -11.83 -13.78
C VAL A 78 -5.15 -12.70 -13.86
N THR A 79 -4.08 -12.23 -13.19
CA THR A 79 -2.81 -12.96 -13.09
C THR A 79 -2.41 -13.15 -11.64
N GLY A 80 -1.56 -14.12 -11.35
CA GLY A 80 -1.07 -14.44 -10.01
C GLY A 80 -1.98 -15.39 -9.23
N GLU A 81 -1.40 -16.09 -8.26
CA GLU A 81 -2.10 -17.07 -7.41
C GLU A 81 -2.23 -16.59 -5.96
N ALA A 82 -1.11 -16.39 -5.29
CA ALA A 82 -1.09 -15.93 -3.89
C ALA A 82 -1.50 -14.47 -3.76
N VAL A 83 -1.15 -13.66 -4.74
CA VAL A 83 -1.63 -12.29 -4.95
C VAL A 83 -2.17 -12.23 -6.36
N GLY A 84 -3.47 -12.05 -6.50
CA GLY A 84 -4.12 -11.87 -7.78
C GLY A 84 -4.04 -10.41 -8.23
N TYR A 85 -3.78 -10.18 -9.52
CA TYR A 85 -3.67 -8.85 -10.11
C TYR A 85 -4.51 -8.74 -11.37
N THR A 86 -5.05 -7.56 -11.57
CA THR A 86 -5.57 -7.10 -12.85
C THR A 86 -5.28 -5.62 -13.01
N GLY A 87 -5.24 -5.10 -14.22
CA GLY A 87 -4.99 -3.69 -14.44
C GLY A 87 -5.12 -3.27 -15.88
N ARG A 88 -5.23 -1.98 -16.08
CA ARG A 88 -5.28 -1.34 -17.39
C ARG A 88 -4.40 -0.11 -17.41
N ASP A 89 -3.63 0.05 -18.48
CA ASP A 89 -2.78 1.20 -18.72
C ASP A 89 -3.49 2.29 -19.51
N PHE A 90 -3.29 3.52 -19.09
CA PHE A 90 -3.67 4.75 -19.78
C PHE A 90 -2.39 5.56 -20.01
N GLY A 91 -1.59 5.15 -20.98
CA GLY A 91 -0.23 5.66 -21.11
C GLY A 91 0.59 5.37 -19.85
N PRO A 92 1.22 6.39 -19.24
CA PRO A 92 2.00 6.24 -18.02
C PRO A 92 1.15 6.10 -16.76
N VAL A 93 -0.17 6.18 -16.83
CA VAL A 93 -1.08 6.01 -15.70
C VAL A 93 -1.70 4.62 -15.76
N ARG A 94 -1.55 3.86 -14.68
CA ARG A 94 -2.12 2.51 -14.58
C ARG A 94 -3.18 2.46 -13.49
N TYR A 95 -4.36 1.95 -13.83
CA TYR A 95 -5.32 1.48 -12.84
C TYR A 95 -5.13 -0.01 -12.62
N SER A 96 -4.97 -0.42 -11.39
CA SER A 96 -4.83 -1.82 -11.00
C SER A 96 -5.68 -2.17 -9.80
N ALA A 97 -6.04 -3.44 -9.71
CA ALA A 97 -6.64 -4.01 -8.54
C ALA A 97 -5.87 -5.28 -8.15
N ASP A 98 -5.77 -5.54 -6.88
CA ASP A 98 -5.17 -6.76 -6.35
C ASP A 98 -6.03 -7.37 -5.24
N TYR A 99 -5.88 -8.67 -5.09
CA TYR A 99 -6.39 -9.40 -3.95
C TYR A 99 -5.28 -10.27 -3.36
N ILE A 100 -4.99 -10.07 -2.10
CA ILE A 100 -3.99 -10.84 -1.36
C ILE A 100 -4.71 -11.93 -0.58
N THR A 101 -4.38 -13.20 -0.87
CA THR A 101 -4.97 -14.33 -0.14
C THR A 101 -4.65 -14.24 1.35
N ARG A 102 -5.56 -14.74 2.17
CA ARG A 102 -5.42 -14.70 3.63
C ARG A 102 -4.17 -15.39 4.12
N ARG A 103 -3.82 -16.52 3.51
CA ARG A 103 -2.60 -17.26 3.84
C ARG A 103 -1.36 -16.43 3.53
N TYR A 104 -1.29 -15.84 2.35
CA TYR A 104 -0.16 -14.99 1.98
C TYR A 104 -0.04 -13.76 2.89
N HIS A 105 -1.15 -13.13 3.21
CA HIS A 105 -1.18 -12.00 4.13
C HIS A 105 -0.69 -12.40 5.54
N ALA A 106 -1.11 -13.54 6.07
CA ALA A 106 -0.66 -14.05 7.35
C ALA A 106 0.85 -14.39 7.33
N ASP A 107 1.32 -15.07 6.28
CA ASP A 107 2.73 -15.41 6.10
C ASP A 107 3.60 -14.15 5.96
N TYR A 108 3.16 -13.17 5.21
CA TYR A 108 3.83 -11.88 5.06
C TYR A 108 3.90 -11.12 6.39
N THR A 109 2.79 -11.05 7.12
CA THR A 109 2.73 -10.40 8.43
C THR A 109 3.67 -11.06 9.43
N ALA A 110 3.71 -12.39 9.47
CA ALA A 110 4.65 -13.14 10.31
C ALA A 110 6.10 -12.90 9.92
N HIS A 111 6.40 -12.90 8.61
CA HIS A 111 7.74 -12.60 8.10
C HIS A 111 8.19 -11.19 8.46
N MET A 112 7.33 -10.19 8.27
CA MET A 112 7.64 -8.79 8.62
C MET A 112 7.82 -8.60 10.12
N ALA A 113 7.04 -9.29 10.95
CA ALA A 113 7.22 -9.25 12.40
C ALA A 113 8.60 -9.80 12.81
N THR A 114 9.03 -10.92 12.22
CA THR A 114 10.36 -11.49 12.42
C THR A 114 11.47 -10.54 11.96
N PHE A 115 11.33 -9.99 10.77
CA PHE A 115 12.28 -9.03 10.20
C PHE A 115 12.47 -7.80 11.09
N TYR A 116 11.39 -7.20 11.57
CA TYR A 116 11.49 -6.06 12.48
C TYR A 116 12.04 -6.42 13.85
N ALA A 117 11.75 -7.63 14.35
CA ALA A 117 12.34 -8.12 15.60
C ALA A 117 13.86 -8.30 15.46
N GLU A 118 14.34 -8.87 14.37
CA GLU A 118 15.76 -9.03 14.07
C GLU A 118 16.48 -7.68 13.93
N GLN A 119 15.87 -6.72 13.22
CA GLN A 119 16.42 -5.38 13.11
C GLN A 119 16.51 -4.68 14.48
N ARG A 120 15.49 -4.86 15.32
CA ARG A 120 15.49 -4.29 16.67
C ARG A 120 16.61 -4.90 17.53
N LEU A 121 16.80 -6.21 17.46
CA LEU A 121 17.89 -6.89 18.16
C LEU A 121 19.26 -6.41 17.65
N ALA A 122 19.44 -6.30 16.35
CA ALA A 122 20.69 -5.79 15.77
C ALA A 122 21.00 -4.35 16.25
N ALA A 123 19.99 -3.49 16.31
CA ALA A 123 20.14 -2.13 16.81
C ALA A 123 20.51 -2.11 18.31
N ILE A 124 19.93 -2.98 19.13
CA ILE A 124 20.26 -3.12 20.54
C ILE A 124 21.71 -3.60 20.71
N HIS A 125 22.13 -4.62 19.96
CA HIS A 125 23.51 -5.13 20.00
C HIS A 125 24.51 -4.04 19.59
N ALA A 126 24.25 -3.30 18.53
CA ALA A 126 25.11 -2.19 18.10
C ALA A 126 25.24 -1.10 19.19
N ALA A 127 24.13 -0.75 19.84
CA ALA A 127 24.15 0.22 20.95
C ALA A 127 24.91 -0.29 22.16
N VAL A 128 24.79 -1.58 22.49
CA VAL A 128 25.56 -2.21 23.59
C VAL A 128 27.06 -2.23 23.27
N ASP A 129 27.42 -2.63 22.05
CA ASP A 129 28.83 -2.69 21.63
C ASP A 129 29.47 -1.29 21.65
N GLU A 130 28.75 -0.26 21.22
CA GLU A 130 29.22 1.13 21.31
C GLU A 130 29.43 1.56 22.77
N THR A 131 28.48 1.24 23.65
CA THR A 131 28.62 1.55 25.08
C THR A 131 29.77 0.83 25.72
N VAL A 132 30.00 -0.44 25.39
CA VAL A 132 31.14 -1.22 25.90
C VAL A 132 32.47 -0.66 25.39
N ALA A 133 32.57 -0.27 24.13
CA ALA A 133 33.75 0.37 23.56
C ALA A 133 34.12 1.69 24.28
N ASP A 134 33.09 2.50 24.63
CA ASP A 134 33.29 3.74 25.40
C ASP A 134 33.71 3.49 26.86
N MET A 135 33.40 2.33 27.40
CA MET A 135 33.77 1.93 28.76
C MET A 135 35.17 1.27 28.86
N GLU A 136 35.76 0.83 27.76
CA GLU A 136 37.10 0.30 27.78
C GLU A 136 38.10 1.42 28.16
N PRO A 137 38.94 1.20 29.18
CA PRO A 137 39.91 2.22 29.55
C PRO A 137 40.85 2.43 28.35
N ARG A 138 40.86 3.67 27.84
CA ARG A 138 41.89 4.09 26.89
C ARG A 138 43.21 3.75 27.54
N GLY A 139 43.92 2.79 26.94
CA GLY A 139 45.13 2.25 27.51
C GLY A 139 46.04 3.36 28.04
N ALA A 140 46.44 3.25 29.30
CA ALA A 140 47.34 4.19 29.89
C ALA A 140 48.58 4.28 29.00
N ALA A 141 48.76 5.43 28.36
CA ALA A 141 50.02 5.72 27.69
C ALA A 141 51.10 5.66 28.75
N ALA A 142 51.92 4.63 28.66
CA ALA A 142 53.11 4.53 29.47
C ALA A 142 54.11 5.62 29.09
#